data_281a710b4b539c90641410714c89ba38
#
_entry.id   281a710b4b539c90641410714c89ba38
#
_cell.length_a   1.000
_cell.length_b   1.000
_cell.length_c   1.000
_cell.angle_alpha   90.00
_cell.angle_beta   90.00
_cell.angle_gamma   90.00
#
_symmetry.space_group_name_H-M   'P 1'
#
loop_
_entity.id
_entity.type
_entity.pdbx_description
1 polymer ?
#
loop_
_entity_poly.entity_id
_entity_poly.type
_entity_poly.pdbx_seq_one_letter_code
_entity_poly.pdbx_strand_id
1 'polypeptide(L)'
;MVIQKKVCMIGAFATGKTSLVAMFVHSIFSEKYHTTVGVKIDKKTIEIQDKKLNLILWDIYGEDEFQELQMSYLRGSAGYLLVVDGTRYNTLQKAFDLQIKIEDAIGLVPFVLVINKLDITDEWEIESAEIDNVTQKGWTVIKTSAKHGIGVEEAFQTLAKKILDC
;
A
#
# COMPACT_ATOMS: atom_id res chain seq x y z
N MET A 1 -18.46 7.08 -18.42
CA MET A 1 -18.82 6.83 -17.01
C MET A 1 -17.55 6.73 -16.19
N VAL A 2 -17.54 7.35 -15.02
CA VAL A 2 -16.41 7.29 -14.10
C VAL A 2 -16.75 6.33 -12.97
N ILE A 3 -15.85 5.38 -12.71
CA ILE A 3 -16.01 4.39 -11.64
C ILE A 3 -15.23 4.86 -10.43
N GLN A 4 -15.86 4.88 -9.25
CA GLN A 4 -15.16 5.22 -8.00
C GLN A 4 -14.84 3.94 -7.24
N LYS A 5 -13.59 3.86 -6.75
CA LYS A 5 -13.13 2.72 -5.94
C LYS A 5 -12.32 3.22 -4.75
N LYS A 6 -12.68 2.70 -3.59
CA LYS A 6 -11.95 2.96 -2.35
C LYS A 6 -10.74 2.04 -2.26
N VAL A 7 -9.57 2.62 -2.03
CA VAL A 7 -8.29 1.90 -1.85
C VAL A 7 -7.69 2.34 -0.53
N CYS A 8 -7.33 1.37 0.30
CA CYS A 8 -6.69 1.65 1.59
C CYS A 8 -5.18 1.41 1.53
N MET A 9 -4.45 2.27 2.23
CA MET A 9 -3.02 2.11 2.47
C MET A 9 -2.85 1.48 3.84
N ILE A 10 -2.31 0.28 3.90
CA ILE A 10 -2.22 -0.52 5.12
C ILE A 10 -0.76 -0.90 5.37
N GLY A 11 -0.35 -0.92 6.61
CA GLY A 11 1.00 -1.33 6.98
C GLY A 11 1.42 -0.79 8.33
N ALA A 12 2.56 -1.24 8.80
CA ALA A 12 3.14 -0.77 10.06
C ALA A 12 3.46 0.72 10.00
N PHE A 13 3.69 1.29 11.16
CA PHE A 13 4.08 2.67 11.32
C PHE A 13 5.37 2.98 10.54
N ALA A 14 5.40 4.12 9.86
CA ALA A 14 6.56 4.65 9.15
C ALA A 14 7.07 3.79 7.99
N THR A 15 6.19 3.04 7.33
CA THR A 15 6.56 2.29 6.13
C THR A 15 6.55 3.15 4.86
N GLY A 16 5.99 4.35 4.93
CA GLY A 16 5.96 5.29 3.82
C GLY A 16 4.63 5.38 3.09
N LYS A 17 3.53 4.99 3.73
CA LYS A 17 2.18 5.04 3.13
C LYS A 17 1.81 6.46 2.68
N THR A 18 2.00 7.43 3.57
CA THR A 18 1.72 8.85 3.28
C THR A 18 2.61 9.36 2.14
N SER A 19 3.88 8.99 2.14
CA SER A 19 4.82 9.40 1.09
C SER A 19 4.47 8.79 -0.27
N LEU A 20 4.01 7.55 -0.29
CA LEU A 20 3.55 6.89 -1.53
C LEU A 20 2.34 7.61 -2.12
N VAL A 21 1.36 7.95 -1.28
CA VAL A 21 0.17 8.70 -1.71
C VAL A 21 0.57 10.08 -2.23
N ALA A 22 1.42 10.80 -1.50
CA ALA A 22 1.87 12.14 -1.91
C ALA A 22 2.61 12.09 -3.26
N MET A 23 3.45 11.09 -3.47
CA MET A 23 4.16 10.91 -4.74
C MET A 23 3.18 10.57 -5.87
N PHE A 24 2.25 9.66 -5.64
CA PHE A 24 1.28 9.24 -6.66
C PHE A 24 0.33 10.37 -7.04
N VAL A 25 -0.21 11.09 -6.07
CA VAL A 25 -1.23 12.13 -6.29
C VAL A 25 -0.61 13.45 -6.73
N HIS A 26 0.47 13.87 -6.06
CA HIS A 26 1.02 15.23 -6.20
C HIS A 26 2.44 15.27 -6.77
N SER A 27 3.07 14.13 -7.01
CA SER A 27 4.47 14.01 -7.49
C SER A 27 5.47 14.74 -6.59
N ILE A 28 5.23 14.71 -5.28
CA ILE A 28 6.11 15.36 -4.30
C ILE A 28 6.59 14.35 -3.25
N PHE A 29 7.78 14.62 -2.70
CA PHE A 29 8.33 13.87 -1.58
C PHE A 29 8.90 14.85 -0.55
N SER A 30 8.59 14.62 0.73
CA SER A 30 9.15 15.38 1.84
C SER A 30 10.01 14.45 2.70
N GLU A 31 11.23 14.86 2.99
CA GLU A 31 12.12 14.11 3.89
C GLU A 31 11.68 14.25 5.35
N LYS A 32 10.84 15.24 5.65
CA LYS A 32 10.27 15.37 6.98
C LYS A 32 9.34 14.20 7.25
N TYR A 33 9.57 13.56 8.37
CA TYR A 33 8.72 12.50 8.84
C TYR A 33 7.37 13.08 9.29
N HIS A 34 6.29 12.55 8.74
CA HIS A 34 4.92 12.95 9.11
C HIS A 34 4.21 11.75 9.73
N THR A 35 3.74 11.91 10.96
CA THR A 35 2.87 10.92 11.57
C THR A 35 1.44 11.17 11.10
N THR A 36 0.83 10.16 10.46
CA THR A 36 -0.58 10.23 10.11
C THR A 36 -1.41 9.99 11.37
N VAL A 37 -2.29 10.93 11.68
CA VAL A 37 -3.23 10.82 12.81
C VAL A 37 -4.60 10.54 12.23
N GLY A 38 -5.16 9.36 12.57
CA GLY A 38 -6.45 8.95 12.01
C GLY A 38 -6.35 8.55 10.55
N VAL A 39 -7.14 9.18 9.69
CA VAL A 39 -7.19 8.88 8.25
C VAL A 39 -7.08 10.16 7.45
N LYS A 40 -6.26 10.12 6.40
CA LYS A 40 -6.20 11.18 5.39
C LYS A 40 -6.75 10.62 4.08
N ILE A 41 -7.65 11.34 3.45
CA ILE A 41 -8.27 10.90 2.20
C ILE A 41 -7.82 11.79 1.05
N ASP A 42 -7.33 11.16 -0.01
CA ASP A 42 -6.94 11.80 -1.26
C ASP A 42 -7.67 11.14 -2.43
N LYS A 43 -7.67 11.81 -3.58
CA LYS A 43 -8.33 11.31 -4.78
C LYS A 43 -7.40 11.43 -5.98
N LYS A 44 -7.36 10.39 -6.80
CA LYS A 44 -6.62 10.40 -8.07
C LYS A 44 -7.48 9.75 -9.14
N THR A 45 -7.65 10.44 -10.27
CA THR A 45 -8.30 9.87 -11.45
C THR A 45 -7.25 9.28 -12.36
N ILE A 46 -7.42 8.03 -12.75
CA ILE A 46 -6.53 7.35 -13.69
C ILE A 46 -7.35 6.70 -14.81
N GLU A 47 -6.68 6.37 -15.91
CA GLU A 47 -7.30 5.61 -17.00
C GLU A 47 -6.65 4.23 -17.09
N ILE A 48 -7.49 3.17 -17.08
CA ILE A 48 -7.05 1.79 -17.24
C ILE A 48 -8.06 1.11 -18.16
N GLN A 49 -7.56 0.46 -19.22
CA GLN A 49 -8.39 -0.32 -20.16
C GLN A 49 -9.55 0.52 -20.71
N ASP A 50 -9.25 1.75 -21.07
CA ASP A 50 -10.21 2.74 -21.62
C ASP A 50 -11.31 3.14 -20.63
N LYS A 51 -11.12 2.86 -19.35
CA LYS A 51 -12.05 3.25 -18.28
C LYS A 51 -11.41 4.32 -17.41
N LYS A 52 -12.23 5.31 -17.04
CA LYS A 52 -11.82 6.32 -16.05
C LYS A 52 -12.15 5.82 -14.66
N LEU A 53 -11.15 5.79 -13.81
CA LEU A 53 -11.25 5.28 -12.46
C LEU A 53 -10.82 6.36 -11.48
N ASN A 54 -11.74 6.74 -10.59
CA ASN A 54 -11.42 7.61 -9.45
C ASN A 54 -11.01 6.71 -8.28
N LEU A 55 -9.75 6.75 -7.94
CA LEU A 55 -9.26 6.09 -6.73
C LEU A 55 -9.42 7.02 -5.55
N ILE A 56 -10.17 6.59 -4.56
CA ILE A 56 -10.32 7.31 -3.29
C ILE A 56 -9.34 6.64 -2.34
N LEU A 57 -8.27 7.34 -2.03
CA LEU A 57 -7.13 6.78 -1.30
C LEU A 57 -7.26 7.10 0.19
N TRP A 58 -7.40 6.05 0.99
CA TRP A 58 -7.50 6.16 2.44
C TRP A 58 -6.14 5.84 3.04
N ASP A 59 -5.39 6.90 3.37
CA ASP A 59 -4.11 6.77 4.05
C ASP A 59 -4.36 6.65 5.55
N ILE A 60 -4.35 5.41 6.02
CA ILE A 60 -4.70 5.08 7.41
C ILE A 60 -3.40 5.05 8.23
N TYR A 61 -3.46 5.54 9.46
CA TYR A 61 -2.32 5.52 10.37
C TYR A 61 -1.71 4.12 10.48
N GLY A 62 -0.37 4.07 10.63
CA GLY A 62 0.33 2.79 10.77
C GLY A 62 0.09 2.16 12.13
N GLU A 63 -0.08 0.83 12.14
CA GLU A 63 -0.22 0.09 13.37
C GLU A 63 1.13 -0.03 14.09
N ASP A 64 1.15 0.31 15.37
CA ASP A 64 2.30 0.18 16.25
C ASP A 64 1.85 -0.34 17.63
N GLU A 65 2.72 -0.27 18.65
CA GLU A 65 2.38 -0.74 20.00
C GLU A 65 1.31 0.11 20.69
N PHE A 66 1.04 1.32 20.18
CA PHE A 66 0.08 2.26 20.78
C PHE A 66 -1.20 2.39 19.98
N GLN A 67 -1.18 2.03 18.70
CA GLN A 67 -2.30 2.19 17.78
C GLN A 67 -2.56 0.90 17.02
N GLU A 68 -3.79 0.41 17.08
CA GLU A 68 -4.24 -0.72 16.26
C GLU A 68 -5.06 -0.23 15.08
N LEU A 69 -4.95 -0.94 13.95
CA LEU A 69 -5.74 -0.65 12.78
C LEU A 69 -7.23 -0.81 13.09
N GLN A 70 -8.00 0.26 12.84
CA GLN A 70 -9.46 0.23 12.98
C GLN A 70 -10.07 -0.45 11.75
N MET A 71 -10.60 -1.66 11.92
CA MET A 71 -11.19 -2.42 10.80
C MET A 71 -12.38 -1.69 10.16
N SER A 72 -13.04 -0.80 10.90
CA SER A 72 -14.13 0.00 10.36
C SER A 72 -13.71 0.89 9.19
N TYR A 73 -12.44 1.32 9.15
CA TYR A 73 -11.91 2.11 8.03
C TYR A 73 -11.80 1.31 6.74
N LEU A 74 -11.77 -0.02 6.83
CA LEU A 74 -11.61 -0.90 5.66
C LEU A 74 -12.93 -1.20 4.97
N ARG A 75 -14.05 -0.88 5.62
CA ARG A 75 -15.38 -1.18 5.08
C ARG A 75 -15.57 -0.51 3.72
N GLY A 76 -16.01 -1.28 2.74
CA GLY A 76 -16.23 -0.78 1.40
C GLY A 76 -14.97 -0.67 0.54
N SER A 77 -13.82 -1.16 1.04
CA SER A 77 -12.59 -1.17 0.25
C SER A 77 -12.71 -2.10 -0.95
N ALA A 78 -12.35 -1.60 -2.12
CA ALA A 78 -12.25 -2.41 -3.33
C ALA A 78 -10.91 -3.15 -3.41
N GLY A 79 -9.91 -2.65 -2.71
CA GLY A 79 -8.58 -3.23 -2.64
C GLY A 79 -7.69 -2.43 -1.69
N TYR A 80 -6.47 -2.91 -1.47
CA TYR A 80 -5.53 -2.20 -0.61
C TYR A 80 -4.08 -2.43 -1.04
N LEU A 81 -3.23 -1.47 -0.71
CA LEU A 81 -1.78 -1.64 -0.78
C LEU A 81 -1.29 -1.98 0.62
N LEU A 82 -0.61 -3.10 0.72
CA LEU A 82 -0.01 -3.56 1.96
C LEU A 82 1.47 -3.17 1.92
N VAL A 83 1.83 -2.15 2.70
CA VAL A 83 3.13 -1.47 2.58
C VAL A 83 4.08 -1.94 3.66
N VAL A 84 5.28 -2.36 3.26
CA VAL A 84 6.36 -2.72 4.17
C VAL A 84 7.60 -1.86 3.86
N ASP A 85 8.45 -1.75 4.84
CA ASP A 85 9.73 -1.06 4.75
C ASP A 85 10.83 -2.10 4.57
N GLY A 86 11.51 -2.08 3.42
CA GLY A 86 12.56 -3.06 3.13
C GLY A 86 13.68 -3.09 4.17
N THR A 87 13.92 -1.96 4.85
CA THR A 87 14.97 -1.85 5.86
C THR A 87 14.58 -2.42 7.23
N ARG A 88 13.29 -2.77 7.42
CA ARG A 88 12.79 -3.28 8.71
C ARG A 88 12.01 -4.56 8.50
N TYR A 89 12.64 -5.69 8.81
CA TYR A 89 12.03 -7.01 8.63
C TYR A 89 10.70 -7.16 9.40
N ASN A 90 10.59 -6.55 10.58
CA ASN A 90 9.37 -6.64 11.38
C ASN A 90 8.14 -6.05 10.67
N THR A 91 8.32 -5.13 9.73
CA THR A 91 7.19 -4.60 8.95
C THR A 91 6.60 -5.64 8.00
N LEU A 92 7.41 -6.59 7.52
CA LEU A 92 6.93 -7.71 6.71
C LEU A 92 6.12 -8.69 7.58
N GLN A 93 6.60 -9.00 8.77
CA GLN A 93 5.86 -9.84 9.72
C GLN A 93 4.51 -9.21 10.06
N LYS A 94 4.51 -7.90 10.31
CA LYS A 94 3.28 -7.15 10.59
C LYS A 94 2.31 -7.19 9.40
N ALA A 95 2.84 -7.14 8.18
CA ALA A 95 2.03 -7.22 6.98
C ALA A 95 1.29 -8.56 6.88
N PHE A 96 1.96 -9.66 7.22
CA PHE A 96 1.29 -10.97 7.24
C PHE A 96 0.14 -11.00 8.24
N ASP A 97 0.36 -10.48 9.44
CA ASP A 97 -0.69 -10.42 10.47
C ASP A 97 -1.86 -9.54 10.04
N LEU A 98 -1.57 -8.38 9.45
CA LEU A 98 -2.59 -7.45 8.96
C LEU A 98 -3.40 -8.06 7.82
N GLN A 99 -2.76 -8.78 6.91
CA GLN A 99 -3.46 -9.42 5.79
C GLN A 99 -4.50 -10.43 6.30
N ILE A 100 -4.14 -11.22 7.29
CA ILE A 100 -5.06 -12.20 7.89
C ILE A 100 -6.24 -11.48 8.54
N LYS A 101 -5.98 -10.43 9.31
CA LYS A 101 -7.02 -9.63 9.97
C LYS A 101 -7.96 -8.98 8.97
N ILE A 102 -7.42 -8.46 7.87
CA ILE A 102 -8.21 -7.81 6.83
C ILE A 102 -9.11 -8.83 6.13
N GLU A 103 -8.56 -9.98 5.78
CA GLU A 103 -9.34 -11.05 5.14
C GLU A 103 -10.47 -11.53 6.03
N ASP A 104 -10.23 -11.65 7.33
CA ASP A 104 -11.26 -12.01 8.31
C ASP A 104 -12.35 -10.93 8.44
N ALA A 105 -11.97 -9.67 8.31
CA ALA A 105 -12.89 -8.55 8.52
C ALA A 105 -13.74 -8.21 7.30
N ILE A 106 -13.15 -8.22 6.10
CA ILE A 106 -13.83 -7.75 4.88
C ILE A 106 -13.82 -8.78 3.75
N GLY A 107 -13.26 -9.97 3.97
CA GLY A 107 -13.18 -11.02 2.97
C GLY A 107 -12.05 -10.85 1.99
N LEU A 108 -12.12 -11.59 0.90
CA LEU A 108 -11.10 -11.57 -0.14
C LEU A 108 -11.29 -10.36 -1.04
N VAL A 109 -10.38 -9.41 -0.93
CA VAL A 109 -10.29 -8.27 -1.84
C VAL A 109 -8.89 -8.20 -2.42
N PRO A 110 -8.72 -7.67 -3.66
CA PRO A 110 -7.39 -7.56 -4.27
C PRO A 110 -6.45 -6.71 -3.43
N PHE A 111 -5.20 -7.10 -3.40
CA PHE A 111 -4.15 -6.29 -2.78
C PHE A 111 -2.80 -6.51 -3.47
N VAL A 112 -1.90 -5.59 -3.23
CA VAL A 112 -0.52 -5.66 -3.69
C VAL A 112 0.39 -5.42 -2.49
N LEU A 113 1.39 -6.27 -2.32
CA LEU A 113 2.43 -6.04 -1.31
C LEU A 113 3.45 -5.07 -1.91
N VAL A 114 3.63 -3.94 -1.26
CA VAL A 114 4.59 -2.92 -1.67
C VAL A 114 5.76 -2.91 -0.71
N ILE A 115 6.97 -3.15 -1.22
CA ILE A 115 8.18 -3.05 -0.42
C ILE A 115 8.86 -1.73 -0.77
N ASN A 116 8.75 -0.78 0.15
CA ASN A 116 9.22 0.58 -0.04
C ASN A 116 10.67 0.77 0.42
N LYS A 117 11.26 1.89 0.01
CA LYS A 117 12.64 2.32 0.27
C LYS A 117 13.66 1.59 -0.59
N LEU A 118 13.30 1.36 -1.86
CA LEU A 118 14.19 0.76 -2.87
C LEU A 118 15.48 1.59 -3.07
N ASP A 119 15.41 2.90 -2.81
CA ASP A 119 16.56 3.81 -2.92
C ASP A 119 17.70 3.49 -1.96
N ILE A 120 17.43 2.72 -0.90
CA ILE A 120 18.44 2.30 0.07
C ILE A 120 18.45 0.77 0.21
N THR A 121 18.45 0.06 -0.93
CA THR A 121 18.38 -1.41 -0.99
C THR A 121 19.51 -2.09 -0.20
N ASP A 122 20.68 -1.50 -0.16
CA ASP A 122 21.83 -2.02 0.59
C ASP A 122 21.60 -2.02 2.12
N GLU A 123 20.59 -1.29 2.61
CA GLU A 123 20.20 -1.32 4.02
C GLU A 123 19.02 -2.26 4.29
N TRP A 124 18.54 -2.98 3.27
CA TRP A 124 17.37 -3.85 3.44
C TRP A 124 17.67 -5.06 4.31
N GLU A 125 16.77 -5.31 5.26
CA GLU A 125 16.74 -6.55 6.04
C GLU A 125 15.92 -7.62 5.34
N ILE A 126 15.00 -7.23 4.45
CA ILE A 126 14.18 -8.17 3.68
C ILE A 126 15.03 -8.66 2.50
N GLU A 127 15.26 -9.97 2.46
CA GLU A 127 16.10 -10.59 1.45
C GLU A 127 15.27 -11.12 0.28
N SER A 128 15.95 -11.40 -0.84
CA SER A 128 15.31 -11.93 -2.06
C SER A 128 14.55 -13.23 -1.80
N ALA A 129 15.08 -14.08 -0.90
CA ALA A 129 14.43 -15.34 -0.56
C ALA A 129 13.05 -15.16 0.06
N GLU A 130 12.88 -14.15 0.94
CA GLU A 130 11.59 -13.85 1.54
C GLU A 130 10.60 -13.33 0.48
N ILE A 131 11.10 -12.51 -0.44
CA ILE A 131 10.27 -11.97 -1.54
C ILE A 131 9.82 -13.11 -2.45
N ASP A 132 10.71 -14.03 -2.78
CA ASP A 132 10.40 -15.20 -3.60
C ASP A 132 9.34 -16.07 -2.93
N ASN A 133 9.47 -16.30 -1.62
CA ASN A 133 8.50 -17.09 -0.85
C ASN A 133 7.10 -16.47 -0.91
N VAL A 134 7.01 -15.15 -0.76
CA VAL A 134 5.73 -14.42 -0.82
C VAL A 134 5.13 -14.51 -2.23
N THR A 135 5.95 -14.35 -3.25
CA THR A 135 5.54 -14.46 -4.65
C THR A 135 5.03 -15.87 -4.95
N GLN A 136 5.67 -16.89 -4.43
CA GLN A 136 5.24 -18.28 -4.61
C GLN A 136 3.89 -18.58 -3.95
N LYS A 137 3.51 -17.81 -2.92
CA LYS A 137 2.18 -17.89 -2.31
C LYS A 137 1.09 -17.27 -3.18
N GLY A 138 1.46 -16.67 -4.30
CA GLY A 138 0.52 -16.02 -5.20
C GLY A 138 0.34 -14.52 -4.97
N TRP A 139 1.09 -13.93 -4.05
CA TRP A 139 1.03 -12.48 -3.80
C TRP A 139 1.77 -11.73 -4.90
N THR A 140 1.20 -10.60 -5.29
CA THR A 140 1.87 -9.66 -6.18
C THR A 140 2.75 -8.73 -5.36
N VAL A 141 4.02 -8.64 -5.69
CA VAL A 141 5.00 -7.83 -4.96
C VAL A 141 5.57 -6.77 -5.90
N ILE A 142 5.56 -5.52 -5.47
CA ILE A 142 6.17 -4.41 -6.21
C ILE A 142 7.11 -3.66 -5.27
N LYS A 143 8.34 -3.46 -5.73
CA LYS A 143 9.34 -2.67 -5.00
C LYS A 143 9.21 -1.22 -5.39
N THR A 144 9.21 -0.32 -4.40
CA THR A 144 9.01 1.11 -4.64
C THR A 144 10.04 1.96 -3.94
N SER A 145 10.26 3.16 -4.49
CA SER A 145 10.90 4.26 -3.80
C SER A 145 9.97 5.46 -3.89
N ALA A 146 9.29 5.80 -2.79
CA ALA A 146 8.48 7.01 -2.74
C ALA A 146 9.35 8.25 -2.95
N LYS A 147 10.60 8.21 -2.48
CA LYS A 147 11.56 9.31 -2.62
C LYS A 147 11.87 9.64 -4.07
N HIS A 148 12.09 8.63 -4.90
CA HIS A 148 12.46 8.81 -6.32
C HIS A 148 11.30 8.55 -7.29
N GLY A 149 10.13 8.21 -6.79
CA GLY A 149 8.96 7.92 -7.62
C GLY A 149 9.05 6.59 -8.36
N ILE A 150 9.98 5.71 -7.99
CA ILE A 150 10.17 4.42 -8.67
C ILE A 150 9.12 3.42 -8.20
N GLY A 151 8.44 2.77 -9.17
CA GLY A 151 7.46 1.71 -8.88
C GLY A 151 6.15 2.22 -8.28
N VAL A 152 6.02 3.49 -7.97
CA VAL A 152 4.82 4.06 -7.32
C VAL A 152 3.62 3.97 -8.25
N GLU A 153 3.73 4.49 -9.46
CA GLU A 153 2.65 4.42 -10.47
C GLU A 153 2.29 2.96 -10.76
N GLU A 154 3.29 2.11 -10.92
CA GLU A 154 3.10 0.69 -11.17
C GLU A 154 2.29 0.01 -10.06
N ALA A 155 2.58 0.33 -8.79
CA ALA A 155 1.89 -0.26 -7.65
C ALA A 155 0.39 0.06 -7.69
N PHE A 156 0.03 1.31 -7.89
CA PHE A 156 -1.37 1.74 -7.95
C PHE A 156 -2.07 1.23 -9.21
N GLN A 157 -1.40 1.25 -10.35
CA GLN A 157 -1.96 0.74 -11.61
C GLN A 157 -2.22 -0.77 -11.53
N THR A 158 -1.28 -1.52 -10.97
CA THR A 158 -1.42 -2.97 -10.80
C THR A 158 -2.62 -3.29 -9.89
N LEU A 159 -2.75 -2.58 -8.77
CA LEU A 159 -3.90 -2.78 -7.89
C LEU A 159 -5.21 -2.42 -8.59
N ALA A 160 -5.24 -1.28 -9.28
CA ALA A 160 -6.44 -0.84 -9.99
C ALA A 160 -6.89 -1.86 -11.04
N LYS A 161 -5.94 -2.44 -11.76
CA LYS A 161 -6.24 -3.50 -12.73
C LYS A 161 -6.84 -4.73 -12.06
N LYS A 162 -6.27 -5.16 -10.93
CA LYS A 162 -6.82 -6.28 -10.15
C LYS A 162 -8.25 -5.99 -9.69
N ILE A 163 -8.53 -4.77 -9.28
CA ILE A 163 -9.86 -4.35 -8.84
C ILE A 163 -10.86 -4.44 -10.00
N LEU A 164 -10.47 -3.98 -11.20
CA LEU A 164 -11.34 -4.02 -12.37
C LEU A 164 -11.58 -5.44 -12.89
N ASP A 165 -10.64 -6.35 -12.67
CA ASP A 165 -10.73 -7.74 -13.13
C ASP A 165 -11.49 -8.65 -12.14
N CYS A 166 -11.89 -8.12 -11.01
CA CYS A 166 -12.67 -8.84 -10.00
C CYS A 166 -14.13 -8.93 -10.38
#